data_b03b0bade20a7ddbbedf8326f69b51a8
#
_entry.id   b03b0bade20a7ddbbedf8326f69b51a8
#
_cell.length_a   1.000
_cell.length_b   1.000
_cell.length_c   1.000
_cell.angle_alpha   90.00
_cell.angle_beta   90.00
_cell.angle_gamma   90.00
#
_symmetry.space_group_name_H-M   'P 1'
#
loop_
_entity.id
_entity.type
_entity.pdbx_description
1 polymer ?
#
loop_
_entity_poly.entity_id
_entity_poly.type
_entity_poly.pdbx_seq_one_letter_code
_entity_poly.pdbx_strand_id
1 'polypeptide(L)'
;ENNGISGNGSISEAFEDHGLLRFSLSNLPGRARANLSAILAEKQSLINKAIPDFTMEEDSILIGNENSFISPEKEEAYRQFLEKLFQTARARKWVVSNRKNTNSGSSEKYCFRNWLNQIGLKGVKYANVRKILTENLSGSSAYSSQEKMEAYNKKRREARQYERNTEDKSFVPL
;
A
#
# COMPACT_ATOMS: atom_id res chain seq x y z
N GLU A 1 13.83 -9.83 40.99
CA GLU A 1 14.57 -9.53 39.75
C GLU A 1 13.70 -9.93 38.58
N ASN A 2 13.01 -8.93 37.98
CA ASN A 2 12.12 -9.12 36.85
C ASN A 2 12.91 -8.85 35.57
N ASN A 3 13.29 -9.90 34.84
CA ASN A 3 13.75 -9.77 33.47
C ASN A 3 12.55 -9.82 32.51
N GLY A 4 12.03 -8.63 32.13
CA GLY A 4 11.11 -8.46 31.04
C GLY A 4 11.80 -8.75 29.72
N ILE A 5 11.52 -9.89 29.12
CA ILE A 5 11.92 -10.22 27.76
C ILE A 5 10.93 -9.52 26.81
N SER A 6 11.33 -8.36 26.33
CA SER A 6 10.69 -7.69 25.19
C SER A 6 10.99 -8.53 23.94
N GLY A 7 10.07 -9.42 23.59
CA GLY A 7 10.13 -10.20 22.36
C GLY A 7 9.82 -9.32 21.15
N ASN A 8 10.80 -8.59 20.67
CA ASN A 8 10.78 -8.08 19.30
C ASN A 8 10.87 -9.29 18.38
N GLY A 9 9.74 -9.74 17.86
CA GLY A 9 9.67 -10.76 16.82
C GLY A 9 10.34 -10.22 15.56
N SER A 10 11.64 -10.40 15.49
CA SER A 10 12.46 -10.12 14.34
C SER A 10 11.93 -10.93 13.17
N ILE A 11 11.54 -10.24 12.10
CA ILE A 11 11.42 -10.84 10.77
C ILE A 11 12.86 -11.10 10.35
N SER A 12 13.43 -12.23 10.73
CA SER A 12 14.79 -12.59 10.39
C SER A 12 14.79 -13.75 9.42
N GLU A 13 15.62 -13.53 8.47
CA GLU A 13 16.25 -14.31 7.42
C GLU A 13 15.60 -14.16 6.06
N ALA A 14 15.91 -13.01 5.41
CA ALA A 14 15.98 -12.97 3.97
C ALA A 14 17.23 -13.76 3.57
N PHE A 15 17.09 -14.95 3.02
CA PHE A 15 18.14 -15.56 2.23
C PHE A 15 18.31 -14.70 0.98
N GLU A 16 19.46 -14.08 0.84
CA GLU A 16 19.86 -13.33 -0.34
C GLU A 16 20.10 -14.34 -1.48
N ASP A 17 19.04 -14.70 -2.16
CA ASP A 17 19.14 -15.32 -3.47
C ASP A 17 18.57 -14.32 -4.49
N HIS A 18 19.46 -13.83 -5.33
CA HIS A 18 19.36 -12.84 -6.40
C HIS A 18 17.93 -12.55 -6.92
N GLY A 19 17.12 -11.82 -6.13
CA GLY A 19 15.82 -11.31 -6.55
C GLY A 19 14.60 -12.04 -5.99
N LEU A 20 14.76 -13.11 -5.21
CA LEU A 20 13.67 -13.77 -4.49
C LEU A 20 13.71 -13.42 -2.99
N LEU A 21 12.68 -12.77 -2.50
CA LEU A 21 12.50 -12.49 -1.08
C LEU A 21 11.55 -13.52 -0.47
N ARG A 22 11.96 -14.15 0.62
CA ARG A 22 11.15 -15.11 1.38
C ARG A 22 10.87 -14.59 2.79
N PHE A 23 9.62 -14.55 3.20
CA PHE A 23 9.17 -14.11 4.53
C PHE A 23 8.45 -15.26 5.22
N SER A 24 9.01 -15.76 6.32
CA SER A 24 8.43 -16.87 7.06
C SER A 24 7.15 -16.48 7.82
N LEU A 25 6.15 -17.36 7.80
CA LEU A 25 4.90 -17.27 8.54
C LEU A 25 4.92 -18.11 9.84
N SER A 26 6.04 -18.78 10.17
CA SER A 26 6.13 -19.69 11.32
C SER A 26 5.77 -19.02 12.65
N ASN A 27 6.09 -17.76 12.81
CA ASN A 27 5.80 -16.96 14.01
C ASN A 27 4.38 -16.36 14.07
N LEU A 28 3.53 -16.67 13.07
CA LEU A 28 2.13 -16.21 13.06
C LEU A 28 1.22 -17.28 13.68
N PRO A 29 0.44 -16.94 14.74
CA PRO A 29 -0.58 -17.84 15.28
C PRO A 29 -1.59 -18.24 14.20
N GLY A 30 -2.18 -19.42 14.28
CA GLY A 30 -3.13 -19.95 13.28
C GLY A 30 -4.27 -18.99 12.94
N ARG A 31 -4.84 -18.30 13.95
CA ARG A 31 -5.83 -17.25 13.73
C ARG A 31 -5.28 -16.08 12.91
N ALA A 32 -4.06 -15.65 13.16
CA ALA A 32 -3.44 -14.56 12.41
C ALA A 32 -3.12 -14.97 10.97
N ARG A 33 -2.74 -16.24 10.73
CA ARG A 33 -2.57 -16.79 9.37
C ARG A 33 -3.89 -16.79 8.61
N ALA A 34 -5.00 -17.23 9.23
CA ALA A 34 -6.32 -17.19 8.63
C ALA A 34 -6.76 -15.74 8.30
N ASN A 35 -6.51 -14.80 9.20
CA ASN A 35 -6.77 -13.39 8.96
C ASN A 35 -5.92 -12.84 7.81
N LEU A 36 -4.64 -13.18 7.75
CA LEU A 36 -3.72 -12.80 6.69
C LEU A 36 -4.22 -13.29 5.32
N SER A 37 -4.56 -14.59 5.24
CA SER A 37 -5.11 -15.20 4.02
C SER A 37 -6.38 -14.49 3.56
N ALA A 38 -7.31 -14.17 4.48
CA ALA A 38 -8.53 -13.44 4.16
C ALA A 38 -8.26 -12.00 3.66
N ILE A 39 -7.30 -11.29 4.29
CA ILE A 39 -6.89 -9.95 3.88
C ILE A 39 -6.27 -9.98 2.47
N LEU A 40 -5.38 -10.92 2.22
CA LEU A 40 -4.71 -11.09 0.93
C LEU A 40 -5.71 -11.45 -0.17
N ALA A 41 -6.63 -12.39 0.09
CA ALA A 41 -7.68 -12.78 -0.85
C ALA A 41 -8.58 -11.60 -1.23
N GLU A 42 -8.92 -10.73 -0.27
CA GLU A 42 -9.72 -9.52 -0.53
C GLU A 42 -9.01 -8.53 -1.47
N LYS A 43 -7.70 -8.43 -1.42
CA LYS A 43 -6.91 -7.45 -2.17
C LYS A 43 -6.00 -8.07 -3.24
N GLN A 44 -6.15 -9.35 -3.51
CA GLN A 44 -5.26 -10.14 -4.36
C GLN A 44 -4.99 -9.49 -5.73
N SER A 45 -6.04 -9.02 -6.41
CA SER A 45 -5.88 -8.41 -7.74
C SER A 45 -5.02 -7.15 -7.72
N LEU A 46 -5.13 -6.33 -6.68
CA LEU A 46 -4.33 -5.12 -6.51
C LEU A 46 -2.91 -5.45 -6.05
N ILE A 47 -2.75 -6.42 -5.16
CA ILE A 47 -1.44 -6.86 -4.66
C ILE A 47 -0.62 -7.45 -5.81
N ASN A 48 -1.20 -8.35 -6.62
CA ASN A 48 -0.51 -8.97 -7.75
C ASN A 48 -0.08 -7.96 -8.83
N LYS A 49 -0.83 -6.85 -8.98
CA LYS A 49 -0.42 -5.76 -9.86
C LYS A 49 0.65 -4.86 -9.23
N ALA A 50 0.54 -4.61 -7.93
CA ALA A 50 1.44 -3.73 -7.19
C ALA A 50 2.81 -4.36 -6.98
N ILE A 51 2.82 -5.65 -6.63
CA ILE A 51 4.01 -6.42 -6.29
C ILE A 51 4.08 -7.62 -7.25
N PRO A 52 4.93 -7.55 -8.28
CA PRO A 52 5.11 -8.67 -9.19
C PRO A 52 5.59 -9.93 -8.47
N ASP A 53 5.14 -11.09 -8.95
CA ASP A 53 5.52 -12.41 -8.43
C ASP A 53 5.27 -12.56 -6.91
N PHE A 54 4.17 -11.96 -6.41
CA PHE A 54 3.73 -12.14 -5.03
C PHE A 54 3.00 -13.46 -4.90
N THR A 55 3.53 -14.36 -4.09
CA THR A 55 2.94 -15.68 -3.83
C THR A 55 2.87 -15.96 -2.33
N MET A 56 1.72 -16.44 -1.86
CA MET A 56 1.56 -16.94 -0.50
C MET A 56 1.56 -18.47 -0.52
N GLU A 57 2.52 -19.06 0.17
CA GLU A 57 2.62 -20.48 0.45
C GLU A 57 2.07 -20.80 1.85
N GLU A 58 2.11 -22.06 2.26
CA GLU A 58 1.62 -22.51 3.57
C GLU A 58 2.38 -21.84 4.73
N ASP A 59 3.70 -21.78 4.64
CA ASP A 59 4.58 -21.28 5.71
C ASP A 59 5.39 -20.04 5.34
N SER A 60 5.22 -19.50 4.13
CA SER A 60 5.98 -18.34 3.67
C SER A 60 5.22 -17.47 2.69
N ILE A 61 5.66 -16.22 2.56
CA ILE A 61 5.35 -15.33 1.43
C ILE A 61 6.60 -15.17 0.61
N LEU A 62 6.45 -15.33 -0.71
CA LEU A 62 7.50 -15.11 -1.69
C LEU A 62 7.21 -13.85 -2.49
N ILE A 63 8.23 -13.06 -2.78
CA ILE A 63 8.16 -11.87 -3.65
C ILE A 63 9.34 -11.92 -4.61
N GLY A 64 9.04 -11.82 -5.91
CA GLY A 64 10.03 -11.93 -6.96
C GLY A 64 10.30 -13.37 -7.39
N ASN A 65 11.29 -13.54 -8.22
CA ASN A 65 11.77 -14.85 -8.73
C ASN A 65 13.29 -14.80 -8.91
N GLU A 66 13.92 -15.97 -9.18
CA GLU A 66 15.37 -16.11 -9.32
C GLU A 66 15.99 -15.21 -10.40
N ASN A 67 15.21 -14.79 -11.40
CA ASN A 67 15.64 -13.94 -12.51
C ASN A 67 15.29 -12.47 -12.32
N SER A 68 14.58 -12.11 -11.22
CA SER A 68 14.20 -10.73 -10.95
C SER A 68 15.29 -9.99 -10.19
N PHE A 69 15.36 -8.68 -10.39
CA PHE A 69 16.19 -7.81 -9.57
C PHE A 69 15.29 -6.94 -8.71
N ILE A 70 15.41 -7.08 -7.39
CA ILE A 70 14.71 -6.25 -6.42
C ILE A 70 15.72 -5.25 -5.85
N SER A 71 15.50 -3.96 -6.10
CA SER A 71 16.37 -2.92 -5.53
C SER A 71 16.24 -2.87 -4.00
N PRO A 72 17.28 -2.46 -3.27
CA PRO A 72 17.22 -2.34 -1.80
C PRO A 72 16.06 -1.47 -1.29
N GLU A 73 15.69 -0.44 -2.05
CA GLU A 73 14.53 0.41 -1.70
C GLU A 73 13.20 -0.35 -1.82
N LYS A 74 13.06 -1.20 -2.83
CA LYS A 74 11.86 -2.05 -3.01
C LYS A 74 11.82 -3.13 -1.94
N GLU A 75 12.94 -3.76 -1.65
CA GLU A 75 13.04 -4.75 -0.58
C GLU A 75 12.59 -4.16 0.76
N GLU A 76 13.10 -3.00 1.14
CA GLU A 76 12.71 -2.34 2.37
C GLU A 76 11.21 -1.96 2.37
N ALA A 77 10.68 -1.51 1.23
CA ALA A 77 9.26 -1.21 1.10
C ALA A 77 8.38 -2.46 1.28
N TYR A 78 8.78 -3.59 0.72
CA TYR A 78 8.06 -4.86 0.86
C TYR A 78 8.15 -5.39 2.29
N ARG A 79 9.30 -5.26 2.95
CA ARG A 79 9.50 -5.62 4.36
C ARG A 79 8.56 -4.82 5.27
N GLN A 80 8.53 -3.50 5.12
CA GLN A 80 7.63 -2.63 5.89
C GLN A 80 6.16 -2.91 5.61
N PHE A 81 5.81 -3.20 4.37
CA PHE A 81 4.46 -3.59 3.99
C PHE A 81 4.02 -4.86 4.69
N LEU A 82 4.82 -5.92 4.62
CA LEU A 82 4.51 -7.21 5.25
C LEU A 82 4.48 -7.11 6.77
N GLU A 83 5.38 -6.34 7.38
CA GLU A 83 5.34 -6.07 8.82
C GLU A 83 4.00 -5.48 9.27
N LYS A 84 3.52 -4.45 8.57
CA LYS A 84 2.21 -3.82 8.87
C LYS A 84 1.05 -4.77 8.60
N LEU A 85 1.16 -5.56 7.56
CA LEU A 85 0.17 -6.58 7.22
C LEU A 85 0.08 -7.65 8.31
N PHE A 86 1.22 -8.16 8.80
CA PHE A 86 1.28 -9.12 9.90
C PHE A 86 0.76 -8.53 11.21
N GLN A 87 1.11 -7.29 11.53
CA GLN A 87 0.56 -6.58 12.69
C GLN A 87 -0.97 -6.48 12.60
N THR A 88 -1.50 -6.14 11.43
CA THR A 88 -2.95 -6.06 11.18
C THR A 88 -3.62 -7.42 11.33
N ALA A 89 -3.01 -8.48 10.79
CA ALA A 89 -3.53 -9.85 10.89
C ALA A 89 -3.56 -10.36 12.34
N ARG A 90 -2.54 -10.03 13.15
CA ARG A 90 -2.51 -10.35 14.59
C ARG A 90 -3.56 -9.59 15.39
N ALA A 91 -3.77 -8.30 15.07
CA ALA A 91 -4.69 -7.43 15.79
C ALA A 91 -6.17 -7.76 15.50
N ARG A 92 -6.51 -8.36 14.36
CA ARG A 92 -7.89 -8.72 14.03
C ARG A 92 -8.41 -9.83 14.93
N LYS A 93 -9.52 -9.57 15.64
CA LYS A 93 -10.19 -10.54 16.50
C LYS A 93 -10.95 -11.61 15.71
N TRP A 94 -11.47 -11.28 14.54
CA TRP A 94 -12.33 -12.12 13.71
C TRP A 94 -11.81 -12.20 12.29
N VAL A 95 -11.93 -13.39 11.69
CA VAL A 95 -11.71 -13.57 10.26
C VAL A 95 -12.92 -12.98 9.53
N VAL A 96 -12.73 -11.89 8.81
CA VAL A 96 -13.78 -11.29 7.98
C VAL A 96 -13.68 -11.93 6.59
N SER A 97 -14.62 -12.84 6.29
CA SER A 97 -14.71 -13.41 4.95
C SER A 97 -15.46 -12.46 4.01
N ASN A 98 -14.88 -12.25 2.84
CA ASN A 98 -15.48 -11.74 1.60
C ASN A 98 -16.40 -10.51 1.70
N ARG A 99 -15.84 -9.33 1.88
CA ARG A 99 -16.47 -8.14 1.33
C ARG A 99 -16.19 -8.12 -0.18
N LYS A 100 -17.25 -8.27 -0.98
CA LYS A 100 -17.18 -8.07 -2.44
C LYS A 100 -16.49 -6.74 -2.71
N ASN A 101 -15.43 -6.78 -3.50
CA ASN A 101 -14.66 -5.60 -3.90
C ASN A 101 -15.55 -4.76 -4.85
N THR A 102 -16.30 -3.79 -4.31
CA THR A 102 -17.23 -2.93 -5.06
C THR A 102 -16.53 -1.76 -5.75
N ASN A 103 -15.22 -1.83 -5.96
CA ASN A 103 -14.42 -0.77 -6.54
C ASN A 103 -14.40 -0.77 -8.09
N SER A 104 -15.45 -1.27 -8.75
CA SER A 104 -15.57 -1.11 -10.21
C SER A 104 -15.69 0.38 -10.55
N GLY A 105 -14.71 0.90 -11.30
CA GLY A 105 -14.65 2.30 -11.72
C GLY A 105 -13.79 3.23 -10.86
N SER A 106 -13.25 2.78 -9.74
CA SER A 106 -12.34 3.60 -8.93
C SER A 106 -10.88 3.40 -9.33
N SER A 107 -10.07 4.46 -9.21
CA SER A 107 -8.63 4.41 -9.44
C SER A 107 -7.96 3.34 -8.54
N GLU A 108 -7.21 2.43 -9.15
CA GLU A 108 -6.48 1.37 -8.43
C GLU A 108 -5.50 1.97 -7.43
N LYS A 109 -4.73 3.00 -7.85
CA LYS A 109 -3.80 3.74 -6.97
C LYS A 109 -4.50 4.32 -5.75
N TYR A 110 -5.67 4.93 -5.94
CA TYR A 110 -6.44 5.52 -4.85
C TYR A 110 -6.92 4.46 -3.87
N CYS A 111 -7.51 3.39 -4.39
CA CYS A 111 -8.03 2.28 -3.56
C CYS A 111 -6.91 1.61 -2.77
N PHE A 112 -5.79 1.29 -3.42
CA PHE A 112 -4.66 0.62 -2.79
C PHE A 112 -3.98 1.53 -1.76
N ARG A 113 -3.74 2.81 -2.09
CA ARG A 113 -3.19 3.78 -1.14
C ARG A 113 -4.05 3.93 0.12
N ASN A 114 -5.38 4.00 -0.04
CA ASN A 114 -6.27 4.08 1.10
C ASN A 114 -6.21 2.83 1.98
N TRP A 115 -6.13 1.65 1.36
CA TRP A 115 -5.94 0.42 2.09
C TRP A 115 -4.59 0.36 2.80
N LEU A 116 -3.49 0.78 2.16
CA LEU A 116 -2.18 0.89 2.81
C LEU A 116 -2.23 1.80 4.05
N ASN A 117 -2.94 2.93 3.97
CA ASN A 117 -3.15 3.79 5.13
C ASN A 117 -3.94 3.10 6.26
N GLN A 118 -4.94 2.26 5.93
CA GLN A 118 -5.75 1.52 6.90
C GLN A 118 -4.94 0.44 7.63
N ILE A 119 -3.99 -0.21 6.98
CA ILE A 119 -3.08 -1.19 7.61
C ILE A 119 -1.92 -0.54 8.37
N GLY A 120 -1.88 0.81 8.42
CA GLY A 120 -0.91 1.56 9.24
C GLY A 120 0.27 2.16 8.48
N LEU A 121 0.33 2.06 7.15
CA LEU A 121 1.33 2.73 6.30
C LEU A 121 0.92 4.18 5.99
N LYS A 122 0.57 4.96 7.00
CA LYS A 122 0.16 6.38 6.89
C LYS A 122 1.26 7.34 7.34
N GLY A 123 1.13 8.61 6.94
CA GLY A 123 2.06 9.66 7.33
C GLY A 123 3.26 9.79 6.40
N VAL A 124 4.10 10.79 6.69
CA VAL A 124 5.28 11.13 5.87
C VAL A 124 6.31 10.01 5.88
N LYS A 125 6.52 9.37 7.02
CA LYS A 125 7.46 8.23 7.20
C LYS A 125 7.29 7.14 6.12
N TYR A 126 6.04 6.84 5.74
CA TYR A 126 5.73 5.78 4.78
C TYR A 126 5.40 6.31 3.38
N ALA A 127 5.74 7.58 3.08
CA ALA A 127 5.42 8.17 1.76
C ALA A 127 6.12 7.43 0.62
N ASN A 128 7.41 7.11 0.81
CA ASN A 128 8.19 6.37 -0.18
C ASN A 128 7.69 4.93 -0.36
N VAL A 129 7.37 4.24 0.74
CA VAL A 129 6.77 2.89 0.71
C VAL A 129 5.48 2.89 -0.11
N ARG A 130 4.56 3.83 0.16
CA ARG A 130 3.32 3.94 -0.62
C ARG A 130 3.57 4.28 -2.08
N LYS A 131 4.56 5.10 -2.40
CA LYS A 131 4.95 5.42 -3.78
C LYS A 131 5.38 4.16 -4.52
N ILE A 132 6.30 3.39 -3.96
CA ILE A 132 6.79 2.13 -4.53
C ILE A 132 5.65 1.14 -4.72
N LEU A 133 4.84 0.90 -3.68
CA LEU A 133 3.73 -0.06 -3.71
C LEU A 133 2.58 0.33 -4.67
N THR A 134 2.49 1.59 -5.08
CA THR A 134 1.47 2.05 -6.03
C THR A 134 2.02 2.32 -7.43
N GLU A 135 3.30 2.12 -7.65
CA GLU A 135 3.98 2.44 -8.91
C GLU A 135 3.33 1.77 -10.12
N ASN A 136 3.07 0.46 -10.01
CA ASN A 136 2.53 -0.37 -11.10
C ASN A 136 1.00 -0.32 -11.25
N LEU A 137 0.31 0.43 -10.40
CA LEU A 137 -1.15 0.53 -10.44
C LEU A 137 -1.61 1.68 -11.33
N SER A 138 -2.82 1.58 -11.89
CA SER A 138 -3.40 2.58 -12.76
C SER A 138 -4.14 3.69 -12.02
N GLY A 139 -4.29 4.85 -12.67
CA GLY A 139 -5.09 5.96 -12.17
C GLY A 139 -4.35 6.91 -11.24
N SER A 140 -5.10 7.75 -10.55
CA SER A 140 -4.59 8.77 -9.63
C SER A 140 -4.57 8.25 -8.18
N SER A 141 -3.53 8.57 -7.44
CA SER A 141 -3.49 8.29 -5.99
C SER A 141 -4.30 9.31 -5.15
N ALA A 142 -4.66 10.45 -5.72
CA ALA A 142 -5.36 11.54 -5.04
C ALA A 142 -6.87 11.50 -5.23
N TYR A 143 -7.34 10.97 -6.38
CA TYR A 143 -8.75 10.98 -6.74
C TYR A 143 -9.28 9.57 -6.98
N SER A 144 -10.50 9.32 -6.50
CA SER A 144 -11.15 8.01 -6.64
C SER A 144 -11.58 7.71 -8.09
N SER A 145 -11.84 8.73 -8.90
CA SER A 145 -12.19 8.59 -10.32
C SER A 145 -11.59 9.71 -11.15
N GLN A 146 -11.47 9.48 -12.46
CA GLN A 146 -10.99 10.48 -13.42
C GLN A 146 -11.92 11.69 -13.48
N GLU A 147 -13.22 11.48 -13.42
CA GLU A 147 -14.23 12.54 -13.42
C GLU A 147 -14.03 13.52 -12.24
N LYS A 148 -13.76 12.99 -11.03
CA LYS A 148 -13.47 13.83 -9.86
C LYS A 148 -12.18 14.62 -10.02
N MET A 149 -11.16 14.03 -10.64
CA MET A 149 -9.90 14.71 -10.95
C MET A 149 -10.12 15.83 -11.95
N GLU A 150 -10.87 15.58 -13.02
CA GLU A 150 -11.19 16.57 -14.05
C GLU A 150 -12.04 17.72 -13.49
N ALA A 151 -13.08 17.41 -12.70
CA ALA A 151 -13.89 18.40 -12.01
C ALA A 151 -13.09 19.30 -11.08
N TYR A 152 -12.16 18.73 -10.32
CA TYR A 152 -11.24 19.52 -9.46
C TYR A 152 -10.31 20.41 -10.30
N ASN A 153 -9.70 19.84 -11.33
CA ASN A 153 -8.81 20.59 -12.21
C ASN A 153 -9.53 21.74 -12.94
N LYS A 154 -10.79 21.52 -13.34
CA LYS A 154 -11.63 22.55 -13.95
C LYS A 154 -11.87 23.69 -12.96
N LYS A 155 -12.34 23.40 -11.75
CA LYS A 155 -12.53 24.42 -10.70
C LYS A 155 -11.25 25.22 -10.40
N ARG A 156 -10.11 24.56 -10.36
CA ARG A 156 -8.82 25.20 -10.12
C ARG A 156 -8.39 26.13 -11.28
N ARG A 157 -8.68 25.75 -12.52
CA ARG A 157 -8.44 26.60 -13.69
C ARG A 157 -9.35 27.84 -13.67
N GLU A 158 -10.62 27.67 -13.39
CA GLU A 158 -11.60 28.75 -13.26
C GLU A 158 -11.24 29.74 -12.14
N ALA A 159 -10.83 29.23 -10.97
CA ALA A 159 -10.36 30.08 -9.88
C ALA A 159 -9.15 30.94 -10.27
N ARG A 160 -8.13 30.34 -10.90
CA ARG A 160 -6.94 31.05 -11.38
C ARG A 160 -7.25 32.08 -12.48
N GLN A 161 -8.24 31.81 -13.29
CA GLN A 161 -8.70 32.73 -14.33
C GLN A 161 -9.43 33.92 -13.71
N TYR A 162 -10.24 33.67 -12.69
CA TYR A 162 -10.92 34.71 -11.93
C TYR A 162 -9.92 35.64 -11.21
N GLU A 163 -8.93 35.08 -10.52
CA GLU A 163 -7.88 35.84 -9.84
C GLU A 163 -7.13 36.75 -10.82
N ARG A 164 -6.69 36.23 -11.97
CA ARG A 164 -6.03 37.03 -13.01
C ARG A 164 -6.90 38.18 -13.54
N ASN A 165 -8.17 37.91 -13.80
CA ASN A 165 -9.10 38.92 -14.32
C ASN A 165 -9.44 40.01 -13.28
N THR A 166 -9.31 39.72 -11.98
CA THR A 166 -9.51 40.71 -10.91
C THR A 166 -8.25 41.57 -10.69
N GLU A 167 -7.06 41.02 -10.81
CA GLU A 167 -5.79 41.72 -10.75
C GLU A 167 -5.64 42.73 -11.91
N ASP A 168 -5.97 42.35 -13.14
CA ASP A 168 -5.95 43.24 -14.33
C ASP A 168 -6.92 44.42 -14.20
N LYS A 169 -8.03 44.26 -13.49
CA LYS A 169 -9.01 45.33 -13.28
C LYS A 169 -8.61 46.30 -12.15
N SER A 170 -7.70 45.91 -11.26
CA SER A 170 -7.24 46.76 -10.15
C SER A 170 -6.12 47.72 -10.57
N PHE A 171 -5.53 47.56 -11.75
CA PHE A 171 -4.55 48.47 -12.30
C PHE A 171 -5.23 49.54 -13.17
N VAL A 172 -5.79 50.59 -12.55
CA VAL A 172 -6.18 51.85 -13.23
C VAL A 172 -5.02 52.80 -13.06
N PRO A 173 -4.27 53.15 -14.10
CA PRO A 173 -3.25 54.21 -14.00
C PRO A 173 -3.94 55.56 -13.81
N LEU A 174 -3.49 56.31 -12.82
CA LEU A 174 -3.84 57.74 -12.58
C LEU A 174 -3.26 58.62 -13.70
#